data_8bda3c081cabfd67f0a692ac06bb1820
#
_entry.id   8bda3c081cabfd67f0a692ac06bb1820
#
_cell.length_a   1.000
_cell.length_b   1.000
_cell.length_c   1.000
_cell.angle_alpha   90.00
_cell.angle_beta   90.00
_cell.angle_gamma   90.00
#
_symmetry.space_group_name_H-M   'P 1'
#
loop_
_entity.id
_entity.type
_entity.pdbx_description
1 polymer ?
#
loop_
_entity_poly.entity_id
_entity_poly.type
_entity_poly.pdbx_seq_one_letter_code
_entity_poly.pdbx_strand_id
1 'polypeptide(L)'
;MPRKGPVSKRDVLPDPIYNSKLVTRLINKMMVDGKKGTSEKILYGAFELVKERSGKDPLEVFDAALNNVMPVLEVRARRVGGANYQVPVEVRPDRRTTLGLRYLVNYSRLRGEKTNEARLANEILDASNNTGASVKKREDMHKMAEANKAFAHYRW
;
A
#
# COMPACT_ATOMS: atom_id res chain seq x y z
N MET A 1 22.51 8.53 6.47
CA MET A 1 22.19 7.53 7.53
C MET A 1 22.59 8.11 8.87
N PRO A 2 21.72 8.01 9.91
CA PRO A 2 22.11 8.49 11.24
C PRO A 2 23.24 7.62 11.80
N ARG A 3 24.28 8.27 12.30
CA ARG A 3 25.45 7.57 12.89
C ARG A 3 25.27 7.26 14.38
N LYS A 4 24.31 7.91 15.04
CA LYS A 4 24.10 7.84 16.50
C LYS A 4 22.69 7.36 16.87
N GLY A 5 22.28 6.16 16.43
CA GLY A 5 21.03 5.53 16.84
C GLY A 5 19.86 5.69 15.88
N PRO A 6 18.68 5.16 16.22
CA PRO A 6 17.50 5.19 15.36
C PRO A 6 16.90 6.60 15.25
N VAL A 7 16.46 6.97 14.06
CA VAL A 7 15.69 8.21 13.85
C VAL A 7 14.29 8.03 14.39
N SER A 8 13.81 9.01 15.18
CA SER A 8 12.43 9.03 15.65
C SER A 8 11.47 9.10 14.47
N LYS A 9 10.45 8.25 14.45
CA LYS A 9 9.41 8.29 13.44
C LYS A 9 8.54 9.54 13.67
N ARG A 10 8.40 10.36 12.64
CA ARG A 10 7.46 11.48 12.68
C ARG A 10 6.05 10.94 12.47
N ASP A 11 5.13 11.30 13.35
CA ASP A 11 3.70 11.00 13.16
C ASP A 11 3.07 12.02 12.20
N VAL A 12 2.00 11.62 11.53
CA VAL A 12 1.24 12.49 10.62
C VAL A 12 -0.02 12.97 11.32
N LEU A 13 -0.41 14.22 11.04
CA LEU A 13 -1.70 14.74 11.48
C LEU A 13 -2.82 14.02 10.71
N PRO A 14 -3.98 13.82 11.34
CA PRO A 14 -5.14 13.28 10.65
C PRO A 14 -5.63 14.22 9.55
N ASP A 15 -6.26 13.66 8.54
CA ASP A 15 -6.87 14.44 7.45
C ASP A 15 -8.02 15.31 7.99
N PRO A 16 -8.15 16.58 7.56
CA PRO A 16 -9.16 17.49 8.09
C PRO A 16 -10.60 17.12 7.71
N ILE A 17 -10.82 16.41 6.59
CA ILE A 17 -12.17 16.02 6.13
C ILE A 17 -12.58 14.68 6.75
N TYR A 18 -11.72 13.69 6.64
CA TYR A 18 -12.01 12.31 7.08
C TYR A 18 -11.47 11.97 8.46
N ASN A 19 -10.74 12.87 9.11
CA ASN A 19 -10.12 12.69 10.43
C ASN A 19 -9.33 11.37 10.58
N SER A 20 -8.71 10.91 9.50
CA SER A 20 -7.97 9.64 9.42
C SER A 20 -6.50 9.84 9.08
N LYS A 21 -5.61 9.27 9.90
CA LYS A 21 -4.17 9.24 9.63
C LYS A 21 -3.81 8.38 8.41
N LEU A 22 -4.61 7.36 8.10
CA LEU A 22 -4.40 6.52 6.93
C LEU A 22 -4.64 7.29 5.63
N VAL A 23 -5.67 8.14 5.62
CA VAL A 23 -5.97 9.05 4.50
C VAL A 23 -4.80 10.00 4.26
N THR A 24 -4.28 10.63 5.31
CA THR A 24 -3.09 11.50 5.19
C THR A 24 -1.87 10.73 4.66
N ARG A 25 -1.64 9.50 5.13
CA ARG A 25 -0.55 8.65 4.63
C ARG A 25 -0.73 8.31 3.14
N LEU A 26 -1.97 8.09 2.69
CA LEU A 26 -2.27 7.85 1.28
C LEU A 26 -1.99 9.10 0.44
N ILE A 27 -2.44 10.29 0.86
CA ILE A 27 -2.13 11.57 0.22
C ILE A 27 -0.63 11.75 0.07
N ASN A 28 0.13 11.58 1.15
CA ASN A 28 1.58 11.69 1.14
C ASN A 28 2.25 10.66 0.21
N LYS A 29 1.65 9.47 0.05
CA LYS A 29 2.17 8.44 -0.84
C LYS A 29 1.85 8.73 -2.31
N MET A 30 0.74 9.38 -2.60
CA MET A 30 0.34 9.80 -3.94
C MET A 30 1.11 11.04 -4.41
N MET A 31 1.53 11.88 -3.49
CA MET A 31 2.17 13.15 -3.78
C MET A 31 3.43 12.99 -4.64
N VAL A 32 3.55 13.82 -5.67
CA VAL A 32 4.71 13.96 -6.55
C VAL A 32 5.16 15.41 -6.50
N ASP A 33 6.47 15.65 -6.45
CA ASP A 33 7.10 16.98 -6.46
C ASP A 33 6.57 17.95 -5.37
N GLY A 34 6.11 17.41 -4.23
CA GLY A 34 5.57 18.21 -3.14
C GLY A 34 4.18 18.80 -3.40
N LYS A 35 3.49 18.42 -4.47
CA LYS A 35 2.16 18.94 -4.86
C LYS A 35 1.05 18.30 -4.01
N LYS A 36 1.01 18.63 -2.72
CA LYS A 36 0.07 18.03 -1.76
C LYS A 36 -1.38 18.34 -2.10
N GLY A 37 -1.72 19.60 -2.40
CA GLY A 37 -3.09 20.01 -2.72
C GLY A 37 -3.68 19.31 -3.94
N THR A 38 -2.84 18.97 -4.95
CA THR A 38 -3.27 18.16 -6.08
C THR A 38 -3.60 16.73 -5.67
N SER A 39 -2.77 16.13 -4.80
CA SER A 39 -3.03 14.79 -4.27
C SER A 39 -4.29 14.73 -3.41
N GLU A 40 -4.56 15.76 -2.60
CA GLU A 40 -5.79 15.90 -1.82
C GLU A 40 -7.02 15.93 -2.73
N LYS A 41 -7.02 16.77 -3.76
CA LYS A 41 -8.12 16.85 -4.74
C LYS A 41 -8.38 15.50 -5.41
N ILE A 42 -7.35 14.83 -5.87
CA ILE A 42 -7.48 13.50 -6.50
C ILE A 42 -8.08 12.48 -5.52
N LEU A 43 -7.64 12.47 -4.27
CA LEU A 43 -8.15 11.52 -3.29
C LEU A 43 -9.61 11.80 -2.93
N TYR A 44 -9.95 13.06 -2.69
CA TYR A 44 -11.33 13.41 -2.35
C TYR A 44 -12.29 13.12 -3.51
N GLY A 45 -11.91 13.45 -4.74
CA GLY A 45 -12.69 13.07 -5.92
C GLY A 45 -12.81 11.56 -6.11
N ALA A 46 -11.75 10.80 -5.81
CA ALA A 46 -11.81 9.34 -5.82
C ALA A 46 -12.78 8.79 -4.76
N PHE A 47 -12.80 9.35 -3.56
CA PHE A 47 -13.71 8.93 -2.49
C PHE A 47 -15.17 9.25 -2.78
N GLU A 48 -15.43 10.39 -3.43
CA GLU A 48 -16.78 10.71 -3.95
C GLU A 48 -17.24 9.65 -4.96
N LEU A 49 -16.39 9.30 -5.93
CA LEU A 49 -16.70 8.24 -6.90
C LEU A 49 -16.90 6.86 -6.24
N VAL A 50 -16.11 6.54 -5.21
CA VAL A 50 -16.31 5.30 -4.43
C VAL A 50 -17.67 5.30 -3.76
N LYS A 51 -18.06 6.40 -3.13
CA LYS A 51 -19.37 6.57 -2.48
C LYS A 51 -20.52 6.42 -3.48
N GLU A 52 -20.43 7.09 -4.64
CA GLU A 52 -21.44 6.99 -5.69
C GLU A 52 -21.63 5.55 -6.21
N ARG A 53 -20.52 4.83 -6.42
CA ARG A 53 -20.56 3.48 -7.02
C ARG A 53 -20.89 2.38 -6.03
N SER A 54 -20.41 2.48 -4.80
CA SER A 54 -20.62 1.44 -3.77
C SER A 54 -21.86 1.68 -2.91
N GLY A 55 -22.32 2.93 -2.81
CA GLY A 55 -23.37 3.32 -1.86
C GLY A 55 -22.96 3.23 -0.38
N LYS A 56 -21.67 2.96 -0.09
CA LYS A 56 -21.12 2.80 1.26
C LYS A 56 -20.25 3.98 1.64
N ASP A 57 -19.88 4.05 2.94
CA ASP A 57 -18.89 5.01 3.39
C ASP A 57 -17.53 4.74 2.71
N PRO A 58 -16.92 5.73 2.05
CA PRO A 58 -15.64 5.55 1.37
C PRO A 58 -14.50 5.15 2.30
N LEU A 59 -14.55 5.52 3.58
CA LEU A 59 -13.55 5.08 4.56
C LEU A 59 -13.64 3.58 4.82
N GLU A 60 -14.84 3.04 5.01
CA GLU A 60 -15.03 1.60 5.22
C GLU A 60 -14.55 0.79 4.01
N VAL A 61 -14.87 1.25 2.80
CA VAL A 61 -14.42 0.61 1.56
C VAL A 61 -12.90 0.68 1.43
N PHE A 62 -12.30 1.82 1.76
CA PHE A 62 -10.85 2.00 1.75
C PHE A 62 -10.14 1.11 2.78
N ASP A 63 -10.65 1.02 4.00
CA ASP A 63 -10.08 0.17 5.05
C ASP A 63 -10.18 -1.32 4.66
N ALA A 64 -11.29 -1.76 4.10
CA ALA A 64 -11.44 -3.11 3.55
C ALA A 64 -10.45 -3.37 2.41
N ALA A 65 -10.32 -2.43 1.47
CA ALA A 65 -9.35 -2.52 0.38
C ALA A 65 -7.91 -2.62 0.91
N LEU A 66 -7.54 -1.75 1.85
CA LEU A 66 -6.20 -1.75 2.44
C LEU A 66 -5.89 -3.07 3.15
N ASN A 67 -6.83 -3.60 3.94
CA ASN A 67 -6.68 -4.89 4.62
C ASN A 67 -6.46 -6.03 3.62
N ASN A 68 -7.19 -6.03 2.50
CA ASN A 68 -7.05 -7.02 1.44
C ASN A 68 -5.72 -6.91 0.67
N VAL A 69 -5.10 -5.75 0.63
CA VAL A 69 -3.84 -5.50 -0.12
C VAL A 69 -2.60 -5.65 0.74
N MET A 70 -2.70 -5.51 2.06
CA MET A 70 -1.57 -5.58 2.97
C MET A 70 -0.93 -6.98 2.98
N PRO A 71 0.39 -7.13 2.62
CA PRO A 71 1.06 -8.41 2.68
C PRO A 71 1.46 -8.80 4.11
N VAL A 72 1.40 -10.09 4.42
CA VAL A 72 1.91 -10.66 5.68
C VAL A 72 3.38 -11.04 5.57
N LEU A 73 3.77 -11.51 4.38
CA LEU A 73 5.13 -11.95 4.09
C LEU A 73 5.76 -11.09 3.00
N GLU A 74 7.06 -10.87 3.08
CA GLU A 74 7.89 -10.31 2.02
C GLU A 74 9.13 -11.16 1.83
N VAL A 75 9.77 -11.02 0.68
CA VAL A 75 11.03 -11.70 0.38
C VAL A 75 12.16 -10.69 0.43
N ARG A 76 13.23 -11.00 1.17
CA ARG A 76 14.45 -10.18 1.27
C ARG A 76 15.65 -10.95 0.76
N ALA A 77 16.44 -10.29 -0.06
CA ALA A 77 17.72 -10.85 -0.50
C ALA A 77 18.72 -10.86 0.67
N ARG A 78 19.36 -12.01 0.90
CA ARG A 78 20.47 -12.17 1.84
C ARG A 78 21.64 -12.86 1.15
N ARG A 79 22.83 -12.34 1.35
CA ARG A 79 24.06 -12.94 0.83
C ARG A 79 24.65 -13.91 1.84
N VAL A 80 24.79 -15.17 1.46
CA VAL A 80 25.39 -16.22 2.27
C VAL A 80 26.40 -16.98 1.41
N GLY A 81 27.66 -17.10 1.86
CA GLY A 81 28.70 -17.85 1.14
C GLY A 81 28.93 -17.37 -0.31
N GLY A 82 28.72 -16.08 -0.60
CA GLY A 82 28.87 -15.51 -1.94
C GLY A 82 27.63 -15.58 -2.84
N ALA A 83 26.62 -16.37 -2.51
CA ALA A 83 25.35 -16.45 -3.23
C ALA A 83 24.27 -15.58 -2.59
N ASN A 84 23.35 -15.04 -3.41
CA ASN A 84 22.19 -14.27 -2.94
C ASN A 84 20.97 -15.18 -2.85
N TYR A 85 20.40 -15.27 -1.64
CA TYR A 85 19.19 -16.04 -1.38
C TYR A 85 18.01 -15.11 -1.11
N GLN A 86 16.86 -15.48 -1.62
CA GLN A 86 15.59 -14.79 -1.36
C GLN A 86 14.97 -15.39 -0.09
N VAL A 87 15.06 -14.69 1.04
CA VAL A 87 14.61 -15.19 2.34
C VAL A 87 13.24 -14.64 2.67
N PRO A 88 12.20 -15.48 2.92
CA PRO A 88 10.89 -15.03 3.35
C PRO A 88 10.93 -14.50 4.78
N VAL A 89 10.32 -13.34 5.00
CA VAL A 89 10.30 -12.64 6.30
C VAL A 89 8.90 -12.11 6.56
N GLU A 90 8.44 -12.19 7.81
CA GLU A 90 7.22 -11.52 8.23
C GLU A 90 7.36 -10.01 8.15
N VAL A 91 6.31 -9.34 7.68
CA VAL A 91 6.27 -7.89 7.55
C VAL A 91 5.74 -7.26 8.84
N ARG A 92 6.49 -6.31 9.42
CA ARG A 92 6.06 -5.56 10.60
C ARG A 92 4.77 -4.77 10.30
N PRO A 93 3.86 -4.55 11.28
CA PRO A 93 2.58 -3.86 11.06
C PRO A 93 2.69 -2.52 10.34
N ASP A 94 3.59 -1.65 10.77
CA ASP A 94 3.83 -0.34 10.13
C ASP A 94 4.24 -0.45 8.66
N ARG A 95 5.05 -1.47 8.34
CA ARG A 95 5.51 -1.72 6.99
C ARG A 95 4.40 -2.35 6.14
N ARG A 96 3.55 -3.20 6.73
CA ARG A 96 2.37 -3.76 6.04
C ARG A 96 1.50 -2.65 5.50
N THR A 97 1.13 -1.69 6.36
CA THR A 97 0.35 -0.51 5.96
C THR A 97 1.04 0.28 4.85
N THR A 98 2.34 0.53 4.99
CA THR A 98 3.11 1.27 3.98
C THR A 98 3.17 0.55 2.64
N LEU A 99 3.30 -0.78 2.63
CA LEU A 99 3.30 -1.60 1.43
C LEU A 99 1.91 -1.63 0.78
N GLY A 100 0.84 -1.79 1.57
CA GLY A 100 -0.53 -1.74 1.08
C GLY A 100 -0.85 -0.42 0.37
N LEU A 101 -0.55 0.71 1.00
CA LEU A 101 -0.72 2.03 0.40
C LEU A 101 0.13 2.19 -0.89
N ARG A 102 1.35 1.68 -0.89
CA ARG A 102 2.22 1.70 -2.08
C ARG A 102 1.62 0.89 -3.23
N TYR A 103 1.08 -0.28 -2.96
CA TYR A 103 0.47 -1.11 -3.99
C TYR A 103 -0.76 -0.43 -4.57
N LEU A 104 -1.67 0.07 -3.75
CA LEU A 104 -2.84 0.81 -4.21
C LEU A 104 -2.45 1.97 -5.14
N VAL A 105 -1.51 2.82 -4.73
CA VAL A 105 -1.07 3.97 -5.54
C VAL A 105 -0.39 3.54 -6.84
N ASN A 106 0.52 2.57 -6.77
CA ASN A 106 1.27 2.18 -7.96
C ASN A 106 0.36 1.51 -9.00
N TYR A 107 -0.53 0.63 -8.56
CA TYR A 107 -1.41 -0.09 -9.49
C TYR A 107 -2.60 0.76 -9.96
N SER A 108 -3.07 1.73 -9.18
CA SER A 108 -4.02 2.73 -9.67
C SER A 108 -3.44 3.53 -10.85
N ARG A 109 -2.16 3.90 -10.79
CA ARG A 109 -1.48 4.63 -11.87
C ARG A 109 -1.35 3.84 -13.18
N LEU A 110 -1.30 2.52 -13.11
CA LEU A 110 -1.19 1.63 -14.27
C LEU A 110 -2.53 1.34 -14.95
N ARG A 111 -3.62 1.78 -14.37
CA ARG A 111 -4.97 1.59 -14.94
C ARG A 111 -5.17 2.47 -16.18
N GLY A 112 -6.07 2.04 -17.06
CA GLY A 112 -6.35 2.70 -18.34
C GLY A 112 -7.40 3.82 -18.28
N GLU A 113 -8.03 4.10 -17.11
CA GLU A 113 -9.03 5.15 -16.99
C GLU A 113 -8.42 6.54 -17.24
N LYS A 114 -9.26 7.47 -17.71
CA LYS A 114 -8.83 8.80 -18.16
C LYS A 114 -8.26 9.67 -17.03
N THR A 115 -8.90 9.67 -15.85
CA THR A 115 -8.54 10.53 -14.71
C THR A 115 -7.90 9.71 -13.59
N ASN A 116 -7.00 10.32 -12.81
CA ASN A 116 -6.39 9.66 -11.65
C ASN A 116 -7.42 9.38 -10.54
N GLU A 117 -8.44 10.20 -10.42
CA GLU A 117 -9.57 10.01 -9.49
C GLU A 117 -10.29 8.70 -9.82
N ALA A 118 -10.66 8.51 -11.08
CA ALA A 118 -11.32 7.28 -11.53
C ALA A 118 -10.42 6.03 -11.40
N ARG A 119 -9.13 6.17 -11.70
CA ARG A 119 -8.14 5.08 -11.53
C ARG A 119 -8.04 4.64 -10.08
N LEU A 120 -7.92 5.60 -9.15
CA LEU A 120 -7.80 5.30 -7.74
C LEU A 120 -9.11 4.73 -7.18
N ALA A 121 -10.25 5.32 -7.53
CA ALA A 121 -11.57 4.84 -7.10
C ALA A 121 -11.81 3.39 -7.52
N ASN A 122 -11.56 3.06 -8.79
CA ASN A 122 -11.74 1.70 -9.29
C ASN A 122 -10.78 0.71 -8.65
N GLU A 123 -9.51 1.09 -8.41
CA GLU A 123 -8.56 0.21 -7.73
C GLU A 123 -8.98 -0.05 -6.28
N ILE A 124 -9.50 0.95 -5.55
CA ILE A 124 -10.04 0.78 -4.20
C ILE A 124 -11.25 -0.15 -4.20
N LEU A 125 -12.19 0.04 -5.14
CA LEU A 125 -13.38 -0.81 -5.27
C LEU A 125 -13.01 -2.27 -5.59
N ASP A 126 -12.13 -2.49 -6.56
CA ASP A 126 -11.66 -3.83 -6.91
C ASP A 126 -10.94 -4.48 -5.72
N ALA A 127 -10.05 -3.74 -5.05
CA ALA A 127 -9.32 -4.23 -3.89
C ALA A 127 -10.24 -4.55 -2.69
N SER A 128 -11.32 -3.77 -2.49
CA SER A 128 -12.31 -4.07 -1.44
C SER A 128 -13.04 -5.40 -1.68
N ASN A 129 -13.23 -5.77 -2.94
CA ASN A 129 -13.78 -7.05 -3.37
C ASN A 129 -12.73 -8.17 -3.50
N ASN A 130 -11.51 -7.94 -2.97
CA ASN A 130 -10.38 -8.87 -3.05
C ASN A 130 -9.98 -9.24 -4.49
N THR A 131 -10.11 -8.29 -5.41
CA THR A 131 -9.73 -8.38 -6.81
C THR A 131 -8.79 -7.23 -7.19
N GLY A 132 -8.35 -7.20 -8.45
CA GLY A 132 -7.51 -6.09 -8.94
C GLY A 132 -6.01 -6.35 -8.85
N ALA A 133 -5.24 -5.44 -9.44
CA ALA A 133 -3.80 -5.60 -9.60
C ALA A 133 -3.02 -5.45 -8.27
N SER A 134 -3.52 -4.65 -7.35
CA SER A 134 -2.93 -4.49 -6.01
C SER A 134 -3.01 -5.77 -5.19
N VAL A 135 -4.15 -6.45 -5.24
CA VAL A 135 -4.37 -7.74 -4.56
C VAL A 135 -3.52 -8.83 -5.22
N LYS A 136 -3.47 -8.87 -6.56
CA LYS A 136 -2.60 -9.78 -7.29
C LYS A 136 -1.14 -9.61 -6.87
N LYS A 137 -0.68 -8.38 -6.68
CA LYS A 137 0.69 -8.12 -6.18
C LYS A 137 0.95 -8.71 -4.80
N ARG A 138 -0.02 -8.61 -3.87
CA ARG A 138 0.08 -9.27 -2.57
C ARG A 138 0.21 -10.79 -2.73
N GLU A 139 -0.63 -11.39 -3.59
CA GLU A 139 -0.59 -12.83 -3.85
C GLU A 139 0.73 -13.27 -4.47
N ASP A 140 1.26 -12.52 -5.43
CA ASP A 140 2.57 -12.80 -6.03
C ASP A 140 3.70 -12.75 -4.99
N MET A 141 3.65 -11.79 -4.06
CA MET A 141 4.61 -11.72 -2.95
C MET A 141 4.50 -12.94 -2.02
N HIS A 142 3.28 -13.37 -1.70
CA HIS A 142 3.06 -14.56 -0.87
C HIS A 142 3.50 -15.84 -1.59
N LYS A 143 3.20 -15.98 -2.89
CA LYS A 143 3.69 -17.11 -3.71
C LYS A 143 5.22 -17.16 -3.77
N MET A 144 5.88 -16.01 -3.96
CA MET A 144 7.33 -15.94 -3.91
C MET A 144 7.90 -16.32 -2.56
N ALA A 145 7.27 -15.89 -1.46
CA ALA A 145 7.69 -16.24 -0.11
C ALA A 145 7.52 -17.75 0.15
N GLU A 146 6.44 -18.34 -0.32
CA GLU A 146 6.18 -19.78 -0.21
C GLU A 146 7.17 -20.61 -1.03
N ALA A 147 7.44 -20.22 -2.28
CA ALA A 147 8.43 -20.88 -3.14
C ALA A 147 9.85 -20.86 -2.53
N ASN A 148 10.17 -19.82 -1.77
CA ASN A 148 11.46 -19.67 -1.09
C ASN A 148 11.47 -20.15 0.38
N LYS A 149 10.42 -20.86 0.82
CA LYS A 149 10.27 -21.33 2.20
C LYS A 149 11.44 -22.15 2.69
N ALA A 150 12.10 -22.90 1.82
CA ALA A 150 13.29 -23.69 2.14
C ALA A 150 14.45 -22.84 2.69
N PHE A 151 14.53 -21.55 2.34
CA PHE A 151 15.54 -20.63 2.81
C PHE A 151 15.15 -19.83 4.07
N ALA A 152 14.00 -20.14 4.70
CA ALA A 152 13.52 -19.44 5.89
C ALA A 152 14.51 -19.53 7.08
N HIS A 153 15.29 -20.59 7.17
CA HIS A 153 16.32 -20.77 8.20
C HIS A 153 17.49 -19.79 8.07
N TYR A 154 17.66 -19.12 6.93
CA TYR A 154 18.62 -18.02 6.78
C TYR A 154 18.13 -16.68 7.33
N ARG A 155 16.95 -16.65 7.96
CA ARG A 155 16.40 -15.46 8.65
C ARG A 155 17.29 -15.12 9.86
N TRP A 156 17.55 -13.82 10.09
CA TRP A 156 18.22 -13.30 11.30
C TRP A 156 17.26 -12.55 12.20
#